data_23a3eaa5153d1755e1ba67210088e05b
#
_entry.id   23a3eaa5153d1755e1ba67210088e05b
#
_cell.length_a   1.000
_cell.length_b   1.000
_cell.length_c   1.000
_cell.angle_alpha   90.00
_cell.angle_beta   90.00
_cell.angle_gamma   90.00
#
_symmetry.space_group_name_H-M   'P 1'
#
loop_
_entity.id
_entity.type
_entity.pdbx_description
1 polymer ?
#
loop_
_entity_poly.entity_id
_entity_poly.type
_entity_poly.pdbx_seq_one_letter_code
_entity_poly.pdbx_strand_id
1 'polypeptide(L)'
;MSQITLIFIRHGEAASSWVSHEDPGLSIKGQNEAKALLTNKDLQNLENYEFISSPRKRAIDTSKPLAAKFNKKIFIDKTFNEIPSSDIENSKKQKWLEDIIKMDKKELPQKIIDWEKAIFDKVLTAEKNTVIFSHFMVINSIAVS
;
A
#
# COMPACT_ATOMS: atom_id res chain seq x y z
N MET A 1 -11.29 15.03 22.18
CA MET A 1 -10.55 14.81 20.92
C MET A 1 -10.87 13.47 20.34
N SER A 2 -11.27 13.45 19.10
CA SER A 2 -11.52 12.19 18.41
C SER A 2 -10.21 11.58 17.92
N GLN A 3 -10.09 10.29 18.03
CA GLN A 3 -8.96 9.55 17.47
C GLN A 3 -9.22 9.28 15.99
N ILE A 4 -8.18 9.38 15.20
CA ILE A 4 -8.22 9.02 13.78
C ILE A 4 -7.67 7.62 13.63
N THR A 5 -8.40 6.77 12.93
CA THR A 5 -8.00 5.39 12.65
C THR A 5 -7.59 5.26 11.18
N LEU A 6 -6.40 4.75 10.96
CA LEU A 6 -5.90 4.45 9.62
C LEU A 6 -5.71 2.94 9.52
N ILE A 7 -6.35 2.34 8.53
CA ILE A 7 -6.24 0.90 8.27
C ILE A 7 -5.45 0.72 6.98
N PHE A 8 -4.29 0.08 7.07
CA PHE A 8 -3.47 -0.22 5.90
C PHE A 8 -3.73 -1.65 5.45
N ILE A 9 -4.05 -1.82 4.18
CA ILE A 9 -4.29 -3.13 3.59
C ILE A 9 -3.28 -3.36 2.48
N ARG A 10 -2.49 -4.43 2.60
CA ARG A 10 -1.59 -4.83 1.54
C ARG A 10 -2.40 -5.42 0.39
N HIS A 11 -2.01 -5.09 -0.85
CA HIS A 11 -2.66 -5.67 -2.03
C HIS A 11 -2.55 -7.20 -2.04
N GLY A 12 -3.49 -7.86 -2.72
CA GLY A 12 -3.45 -9.30 -2.92
C GLY A 12 -2.32 -9.71 -3.87
N GLU A 13 -2.17 -11.01 -4.07
CA GLU A 13 -1.11 -11.54 -4.93
C GLU A 13 -1.22 -10.97 -6.34
N ALA A 14 -0.10 -10.46 -6.85
CA ALA A 14 -0.03 -9.94 -8.21
C ALA A 14 0.04 -11.09 -9.23
N ALA A 15 -0.52 -10.86 -10.43
CA ALA A 15 -0.52 -11.84 -11.52
C ALA A 15 0.90 -12.16 -12.01
N SER A 16 1.82 -11.21 -11.86
CA SER A 16 3.24 -11.43 -12.16
C SER A 16 4.08 -10.61 -11.19
N SER A 17 5.37 -10.94 -11.09
CA SER A 17 6.27 -10.20 -10.22
C SER A 17 6.40 -8.75 -10.72
N TRP A 18 6.39 -7.77 -9.80
CA TRP A 18 6.66 -6.39 -10.14
C TRP A 18 8.10 -6.19 -10.66
N VAL A 19 8.95 -7.20 -10.44
CA VAL A 19 10.32 -7.25 -11.01
C VAL A 19 10.27 -7.51 -12.51
N SER A 20 9.31 -8.31 -13.00
CA SER A 20 9.19 -8.69 -14.41
C SER A 20 8.09 -7.92 -15.16
N HIS A 21 7.23 -7.22 -14.46
CA HIS A 21 6.13 -6.46 -15.06
C HIS A 21 5.94 -5.16 -14.28
N GLU A 22 5.84 -4.06 -14.98
CA GLU A 22 5.79 -2.73 -14.35
C GLU A 22 4.55 -2.52 -13.49
N ASP A 23 3.40 -2.94 -13.95
CA ASP A 23 2.13 -2.70 -13.23
C ASP A 23 1.17 -3.90 -13.35
N PRO A 24 1.52 -5.04 -12.74
CA PRO A 24 0.65 -6.22 -12.82
C PRO A 24 -0.62 -6.03 -12.00
N GLY A 25 -1.74 -6.57 -12.52
CA GLY A 25 -2.96 -6.69 -11.74
C GLY A 25 -2.90 -7.90 -10.81
N LEU A 26 -4.05 -8.28 -10.24
CA LEU A 26 -4.13 -9.41 -9.32
C LEU A 26 -4.18 -10.74 -10.07
N SER A 27 -3.52 -11.75 -9.52
CA SER A 27 -3.72 -13.14 -9.91
C SER A 27 -5.12 -13.60 -9.46
N ILE A 28 -5.51 -14.81 -9.86
CA ILE A 28 -6.77 -15.41 -9.38
C ILE A 28 -6.77 -15.51 -7.85
N LYS A 29 -5.63 -15.95 -7.29
CA LYS A 29 -5.47 -16.00 -5.83
C LYS A 29 -5.61 -14.61 -5.20
N GLY A 30 -4.98 -13.59 -5.81
CA GLY A 30 -5.09 -12.22 -5.33
C GLY A 30 -6.51 -11.68 -5.38
N GLN A 31 -7.27 -12.03 -6.42
CA GLN A 31 -8.69 -11.66 -6.53
C GLN A 31 -9.50 -12.30 -5.41
N ASN A 32 -9.22 -13.55 -5.08
CA ASN A 32 -9.89 -14.24 -3.98
C ASN A 32 -9.52 -13.63 -2.63
N GLU A 33 -8.26 -13.22 -2.47
CA GLU A 33 -7.81 -12.52 -1.26
C GLU A 33 -8.55 -11.20 -1.09
N ALA A 34 -8.74 -10.44 -2.18
CA ALA A 34 -9.50 -9.19 -2.14
C ALA A 34 -10.95 -9.42 -1.72
N LYS A 35 -11.57 -10.48 -2.25
CA LYS A 35 -12.94 -10.85 -1.87
C LYS A 35 -13.03 -11.30 -0.42
N ALA A 36 -11.99 -11.97 0.09
CA ALA A 36 -11.96 -12.43 1.48
C ALA A 36 -11.99 -11.26 2.49
N LEU A 37 -11.58 -10.07 2.07
CA LEU A 37 -11.68 -8.88 2.91
C LEU A 37 -13.12 -8.58 3.30
N LEU A 38 -14.09 -8.98 2.48
CA LEU A 38 -15.53 -8.73 2.74
C LEU A 38 -16.01 -9.39 4.03
N THR A 39 -15.39 -10.49 4.43
CA THR A 39 -15.76 -11.24 5.63
C THR A 39 -14.78 -11.08 6.78
N ASN A 40 -13.76 -10.22 6.61
CA ASN A 40 -12.82 -9.93 7.69
C ASN A 40 -13.54 -9.15 8.79
N LYS A 41 -13.44 -9.64 10.02
CA LYS A 41 -14.17 -9.06 11.17
C LYS A 41 -13.79 -7.63 11.50
N ASP A 42 -12.57 -7.22 11.15
CA ASP A 42 -12.07 -5.88 11.45
C ASP A 42 -12.47 -4.86 10.37
N LEU A 43 -13.12 -5.31 9.29
CA LEU A 43 -13.46 -4.48 8.14
C LEU A 43 -14.98 -4.43 7.90
N GLN A 44 -15.78 -4.50 8.95
CA GLN A 44 -17.24 -4.54 8.83
C GLN A 44 -17.93 -3.20 9.00
N ASN A 45 -17.28 -2.21 9.59
CA ASN A 45 -17.90 -0.93 9.92
C ASN A 45 -17.15 0.23 9.26
N LEU A 46 -17.05 0.20 7.93
CA LEU A 46 -16.27 1.17 7.18
C LEU A 46 -17.11 2.26 6.49
N GLU A 47 -18.36 2.39 6.87
CA GLU A 47 -19.30 3.34 6.24
C GLU A 47 -18.80 4.78 6.29
N ASN A 48 -18.11 5.14 7.37
CA ASN A 48 -17.62 6.50 7.60
C ASN A 48 -16.13 6.68 7.29
N TYR A 49 -15.52 5.69 6.65
CA TYR A 49 -14.11 5.75 6.27
C TYR A 49 -13.95 6.29 4.86
N GLU A 50 -12.89 7.05 4.64
CA GLU A 50 -12.44 7.41 3.31
C GLU A 50 -11.59 6.26 2.76
N PHE A 51 -11.70 5.96 1.46
CA PHE A 51 -10.94 4.90 0.83
C PHE A 51 -9.89 5.50 -0.09
N ILE A 52 -8.62 5.19 0.17
CA ILE A 52 -7.47 5.65 -0.62
C ILE A 52 -6.71 4.44 -1.13
N SER A 53 -6.20 4.52 -2.35
CA SER A 53 -5.35 3.48 -2.93
C SER A 53 -4.10 4.07 -3.57
N SER A 54 -3.02 3.30 -3.51
CA SER A 54 -1.87 3.49 -4.37
C SER A 54 -2.33 3.49 -5.84
N PRO A 55 -1.60 4.16 -6.75
CA PRO A 55 -1.96 4.15 -8.17
C PRO A 55 -1.68 2.83 -8.88
N ARG A 56 -1.02 1.87 -8.22
CA ARG A 56 -0.74 0.57 -8.86
C ARG A 56 -2.02 -0.25 -9.01
N LYS A 57 -2.14 -0.91 -10.15
CA LYS A 57 -3.34 -1.67 -10.49
C LYS A 57 -3.68 -2.72 -9.43
N ARG A 58 -2.67 -3.43 -8.91
CA ARG A 58 -2.89 -4.48 -7.90
C ARG A 58 -3.49 -3.94 -6.60
N ALA A 59 -3.16 -2.72 -6.21
CA ALA A 59 -3.74 -2.09 -5.03
C ALA A 59 -5.17 -1.62 -5.31
N ILE A 60 -5.40 -1.01 -6.46
CA ILE A 60 -6.74 -0.56 -6.88
C ILE A 60 -7.68 -1.76 -6.97
N ASP A 61 -7.24 -2.84 -7.61
CA ASP A 61 -8.07 -4.04 -7.77
C ASP A 61 -8.39 -4.69 -6.42
N THR A 62 -7.45 -4.65 -5.46
CA THR A 62 -7.71 -5.17 -4.11
C THR A 62 -8.79 -4.36 -3.39
N SER A 63 -8.87 -3.05 -3.66
CA SER A 63 -9.82 -2.17 -2.99
C SER A 63 -11.26 -2.32 -3.50
N LYS A 64 -11.45 -2.83 -4.72
CA LYS A 64 -12.75 -2.81 -5.40
C LYS A 64 -13.86 -3.56 -4.66
N PRO A 65 -13.66 -4.78 -4.15
CA PRO A 65 -14.75 -5.48 -3.46
C PRO A 65 -15.25 -4.72 -2.22
N LEU A 66 -14.34 -4.23 -1.38
CA LEU A 66 -14.73 -3.47 -0.18
C LEU A 66 -15.37 -2.14 -0.56
N ALA A 67 -14.84 -1.45 -1.55
CA ALA A 67 -15.41 -0.18 -2.01
C ALA A 67 -16.84 -0.38 -2.52
N ALA A 68 -17.10 -1.48 -3.24
CA ALA A 68 -18.44 -1.81 -3.72
C ALA A 68 -19.38 -2.11 -2.55
N LYS A 69 -18.92 -2.86 -1.56
CA LYS A 69 -19.72 -3.21 -0.39
C LYS A 69 -20.21 -1.97 0.37
N PHE A 70 -19.35 -0.99 0.53
CA PHE A 70 -19.66 0.23 1.29
C PHE A 70 -20.06 1.40 0.40
N ASN A 71 -20.18 1.17 -0.91
CA ASN A 71 -20.52 2.20 -1.90
C ASN A 71 -19.57 3.41 -1.81
N LYS A 72 -18.26 3.13 -1.82
CA LYS A 72 -17.23 4.14 -1.67
C LYS A 72 -16.51 4.42 -2.98
N LYS A 73 -16.17 5.69 -3.19
CA LYS A 73 -15.25 6.10 -4.22
C LYS A 73 -13.82 5.89 -3.70
N ILE A 74 -12.95 5.39 -4.57
CA ILE A 74 -11.54 5.18 -4.23
C ILE A 74 -10.74 6.38 -4.73
N PHE A 75 -10.06 7.06 -3.82
CA PHE A 75 -9.18 8.18 -4.16
C PHE A 75 -7.76 7.65 -4.35
N ILE A 76 -7.11 8.07 -5.44
CA ILE A 76 -5.74 7.64 -5.74
C ILE A 76 -4.76 8.63 -5.14
N ASP A 77 -3.78 8.14 -4.39
CA ASP A 77 -2.74 8.98 -3.80
C ASP A 77 -1.36 8.37 -4.07
N LYS A 78 -0.56 9.09 -4.83
CA LYS A 78 0.79 8.67 -5.21
C LYS A 78 1.74 8.50 -4.03
N THR A 79 1.45 9.13 -2.91
CA THR A 79 2.27 9.01 -1.70
C THR A 79 2.39 7.56 -1.23
N PHE A 80 1.35 6.77 -1.45
CA PHE A 80 1.31 5.38 -1.01
C PHE A 80 1.75 4.39 -2.09
N ASN A 81 2.40 4.87 -3.14
CA ASN A 81 2.93 4.02 -4.20
C ASN A 81 4.06 3.12 -3.68
N GLU A 82 4.38 2.10 -4.47
CA GLU A 82 5.49 1.19 -4.17
C GLU A 82 6.79 1.97 -4.02
N ILE A 83 7.71 1.42 -3.23
CA ILE A 83 9.05 1.99 -3.03
C ILE A 83 9.69 2.31 -4.39
N PRO A 84 10.27 3.52 -4.56
CA PRO A 84 10.86 3.90 -5.85
C PRO A 84 12.08 3.06 -6.18
N SER A 85 12.01 2.33 -7.29
CA SER A 85 13.07 1.42 -7.72
C SER A 85 13.29 1.45 -9.24
N SER A 86 12.79 2.50 -9.93
CA SER A 86 12.86 2.57 -11.38
C SER A 86 14.29 2.60 -11.94
N ASP A 87 15.26 3.06 -11.15
CA ASP A 87 16.67 3.11 -11.52
C ASP A 87 17.41 1.80 -11.20
N ILE A 88 16.73 0.81 -10.66
CA ILE A 88 17.33 -0.49 -10.31
C ILE A 88 16.97 -1.50 -11.40
N GLU A 89 17.98 -2.23 -11.90
CA GLU A 89 17.75 -3.31 -12.87
C GLU A 89 16.83 -4.37 -12.27
N ASN A 90 15.93 -4.89 -13.09
CA ASN A 90 14.94 -5.88 -12.64
C ASN A 90 15.60 -7.10 -11.97
N SER A 91 16.71 -7.58 -12.51
CA SER A 91 17.43 -8.72 -11.96
C SER A 91 18.04 -8.46 -10.58
N LYS A 92 18.18 -7.20 -10.19
CA LYS A 92 18.81 -6.78 -8.93
C LYS A 92 17.81 -6.27 -7.89
N LYS A 93 16.54 -6.13 -8.26
CA LYS A 93 15.54 -5.54 -7.37
C LYS A 93 15.34 -6.32 -6.08
N GLN A 94 15.30 -7.65 -6.16
CA GLN A 94 15.07 -8.47 -4.98
C GLN A 94 16.16 -8.29 -3.92
N LYS A 95 17.43 -8.36 -4.36
CA LYS A 95 18.55 -8.14 -3.45
C LYS A 95 18.58 -6.72 -2.91
N TRP A 96 18.29 -5.75 -3.77
CA TRP A 96 18.23 -4.35 -3.38
C TRP A 96 17.21 -4.11 -2.28
N LEU A 97 16.01 -4.71 -2.41
CA LEU A 97 14.98 -4.62 -1.37
C LEU A 97 15.45 -5.23 -0.06
N GLU A 98 16.09 -6.40 -0.10
CA GLU A 98 16.63 -7.05 1.09
C GLU A 98 17.66 -6.16 1.77
N ASP A 99 18.51 -5.50 1.00
CA ASP A 99 19.53 -4.58 1.52
C ASP A 99 18.87 -3.35 2.15
N ILE A 100 17.86 -2.78 1.50
CA ILE A 100 17.13 -1.61 2.03
C ILE A 100 16.47 -1.94 3.36
N ILE A 101 15.83 -3.09 3.50
CA ILE A 101 15.17 -3.50 4.74
C ILE A 101 16.16 -3.58 5.90
N LYS A 102 17.40 -3.99 5.62
CA LYS A 102 18.44 -4.17 6.63
C LYS A 102 19.24 -2.90 6.94
N MET A 103 19.13 -1.86 6.11
CA MET A 103 19.89 -0.64 6.29
C MET A 103 19.43 0.18 7.49
N ASP A 104 20.38 0.80 8.17
CA ASP A 104 20.08 1.86 9.11
C ASP A 104 19.52 3.07 8.35
N LYS A 105 18.65 3.82 9.00
CA LYS A 105 18.05 5.02 8.37
C LYS A 105 19.09 6.02 7.87
N LYS A 106 20.24 6.08 8.53
CA LYS A 106 21.33 6.97 8.14
C LYS A 106 21.96 6.60 6.78
N GLU A 107 21.84 5.34 6.38
CA GLU A 107 22.47 4.82 5.17
C GLU A 107 21.52 4.75 3.97
N LEU A 108 20.24 5.03 4.18
CA LEU A 108 19.25 4.95 3.11
C LEU A 108 19.51 5.99 2.03
N PRO A 109 19.31 5.64 0.74
CA PRO A 109 19.36 6.61 -0.33
C PRO A 109 18.39 7.76 -0.09
N GLN A 110 18.76 8.97 -0.53
CA GLN A 110 17.95 10.16 -0.27
C GLN A 110 16.52 10.02 -0.82
N LYS A 111 16.34 9.42 -2.00
CA LYS A 111 15.00 9.24 -2.58
C LYS A 111 14.12 8.34 -1.71
N ILE A 112 14.70 7.39 -0.99
CA ILE A 112 13.95 6.50 -0.08
C ILE A 112 13.57 7.28 1.18
N ILE A 113 14.48 8.11 1.69
CA ILE A 113 14.22 8.98 2.83
C ILE A 113 13.06 9.93 2.50
N ASP A 114 13.09 10.53 1.32
CA ASP A 114 12.04 11.46 0.87
C ASP A 114 10.71 10.74 0.70
N TRP A 115 10.74 9.53 0.16
CA TRP A 115 9.55 8.70 0.00
C TRP A 115 8.92 8.35 1.35
N GLU A 116 9.72 7.93 2.33
CA GLU A 116 9.25 7.64 3.68
C GLU A 116 8.69 8.89 4.37
N LYS A 117 9.39 10.01 4.23
CA LYS A 117 8.95 11.28 4.83
C LYS A 117 7.57 11.68 4.31
N ALA A 118 7.34 11.55 3.02
CA ALA A 118 6.04 11.88 2.43
C ALA A 118 4.92 11.00 3.03
N ILE A 119 5.21 9.71 3.26
CA ILE A 119 4.26 8.79 3.89
C ILE A 119 3.94 9.24 5.31
N PHE A 120 4.97 9.51 6.11
CA PHE A 120 4.79 9.96 7.50
C PHE A 120 4.02 11.28 7.58
N ASP A 121 4.32 12.22 6.71
CA ASP A 121 3.61 13.50 6.68
C ASP A 121 2.12 13.29 6.43
N LYS A 122 1.76 12.40 5.51
CA LYS A 122 0.35 12.07 5.23
C LYS A 122 -0.33 11.41 6.43
N VAL A 123 0.36 10.46 7.06
CA VAL A 123 -0.17 9.75 8.22
C VAL A 123 -0.40 10.71 9.40
N LEU A 124 0.59 11.56 9.67
CA LEU A 124 0.54 12.48 10.82
C LEU A 124 -0.47 13.62 10.63
N THR A 125 -0.80 13.96 9.39
CA THR A 125 -1.74 15.05 9.10
C THR A 125 -3.13 14.57 8.72
N ALA A 126 -3.39 13.27 8.81
CA ALA A 126 -4.71 12.71 8.49
C ALA A 126 -5.77 13.24 9.44
N GLU A 127 -6.90 13.65 8.88
CA GLU A 127 -8.00 14.24 9.65
C GLU A 127 -9.25 13.35 9.64
N LYS A 128 -9.24 12.27 8.87
CA LYS A 128 -10.40 11.38 8.69
C LYS A 128 -9.97 9.93 8.85
N ASN A 129 -10.86 9.11 9.38
CA ASN A 129 -10.68 7.68 9.38
C ASN A 129 -10.55 7.21 7.92
N THR A 130 -9.51 6.44 7.62
CA THR A 130 -9.15 6.12 6.24
C THR A 130 -8.70 4.67 6.11
N VAL A 131 -9.13 4.02 5.05
CA VAL A 131 -8.61 2.72 4.63
C VAL A 131 -7.66 2.97 3.46
N ILE A 132 -6.43 2.48 3.55
CA ILE A 132 -5.39 2.72 2.56
C ILE A 132 -4.92 1.39 1.99
N PHE A 133 -5.13 1.20 0.69
CA PHE A 133 -4.69 0.01 -0.03
C PHE A 133 -3.32 0.28 -0.63
N SER A 134 -2.30 -0.44 -0.17
CA SER A 134 -0.93 -0.09 -0.47
C SER A 134 -0.03 -1.33 -0.56
N HIS A 135 1.23 -1.16 -0.23
CA HIS A 135 2.30 -2.12 -0.47
C HIS A 135 3.02 -2.48 0.81
N PHE A 136 3.66 -3.65 0.82
CA PHE A 136 4.42 -4.13 1.97
C PHE A 136 5.44 -3.10 2.47
N MET A 137 6.21 -2.49 1.56
CA MET A 137 7.27 -1.56 1.97
C MET A 137 6.72 -0.29 2.61
N VAL A 138 5.56 0.19 2.17
CA VAL A 138 4.88 1.32 2.80
C VAL A 138 4.48 0.95 4.23
N ILE A 139 3.83 -0.19 4.40
CA ILE A 139 3.37 -0.67 5.69
C ILE A 139 4.56 -0.93 6.62
N ASN A 140 5.62 -1.54 6.09
CA ASN A 140 6.84 -1.81 6.83
C ASN A 140 7.48 -0.53 7.36
N SER A 141 7.54 0.52 6.54
CA SER A 141 8.12 1.81 6.95
C SER A 141 7.38 2.40 8.15
N ILE A 142 6.07 2.28 8.17
CA ILE A 142 5.24 2.80 9.27
C ILE A 142 5.39 1.93 10.52
N ALA A 143 5.40 0.62 10.34
CA ALA A 143 5.43 -0.33 11.46
C ALA A 143 6.74 -0.31 12.24
N VAL A 144 7.87 0.04 11.60
CA VAL A 144 9.20 0.04 12.23
C VAL A 144 9.71 1.43 12.60
N SER A 145 8.89 2.44 12.43
CA SER A 145 9.30 3.83 12.73
C SER A 145 9.15 4.20 14.20
#